data_949e9e35aab6ca1545928b0476f5131e
#
_entry.id   949e9e35aab6ca1545928b0476f5131e
#
_cell.length_a   1.000
_cell.length_b   1.000
_cell.length_c   1.000
_cell.angle_alpha   90.00
_cell.angle_beta   90.00
_cell.angle_gamma   90.00
#
_symmetry.space_group_name_H-M   'P 1'
#
loop_
_entity.id
_entity.type
_entity.pdbx_description
1 polymer ?
#
loop_
_entity_poly.entity_id
_entity_poly.type
_entity_poly.pdbx_seq_one_letter_code
_entity_poly.pdbx_strand_id
1 'polypeptide(L)'
;MFASFFSEPPIVVVKPIPPKEWIPVEEIEMEGRLNTDLEIVRANVSANVKLGIQQAQPYPTNDIEVMLVGGAPSLAQDIETIRALRNQGVKLVCLNNAYQFCLDHGIMPSAMVIVDARPFNARFVENVIPECKYFIASQCDPGVFAKLPKEQTYIWHTSAEEIRDVLLENYELCYPVPGGSTVLLRAIPLFRMLGFKRFHVFGCDSCLEDGAHHAYSQPENDEQPVIPVRVGDKEFMCHPWMVSQAREFIDLVGCMGDVMELEIYGGLLRQILVSGADRAALEEF
;
A
#
# COMPACT_ATOMS: atom_id res chain seq x y z
N MET A 1 22.64 -4.30 -1.52
CA MET A 1 22.03 -4.00 -2.83
C MET A 1 20.76 -3.14 -2.73
N PHE A 2 20.44 -2.61 -1.54
CA PHE A 2 19.51 -1.48 -1.37
C PHE A 2 20.05 -0.18 -2.02
N ALA A 3 21.38 -0.09 -2.20
CA ALA A 3 22.06 1.07 -2.75
C ALA A 3 21.60 1.54 -4.14
N SER A 4 21.00 0.67 -4.94
CA SER A 4 20.46 1.06 -6.25
C SER A 4 19.08 1.73 -6.18
N PHE A 5 18.36 1.56 -5.06
CA PHE A 5 17.08 2.22 -4.83
C PHE A 5 17.27 3.59 -4.16
N PHE A 6 18.35 3.69 -3.35
CA PHE A 6 18.78 4.90 -2.67
C PHE A 6 20.21 5.20 -3.13
N SER A 7 20.56 6.45 -3.40
CA SER A 7 21.97 6.88 -3.43
C SER A 7 22.51 6.70 -2.01
N GLU A 8 23.62 5.98 -1.84
CA GLU A 8 24.16 5.58 -0.54
C GLU A 8 24.08 6.68 0.53
N PRO A 9 23.22 6.55 1.54
CA PRO A 9 23.30 7.39 2.72
C PRO A 9 24.29 6.77 3.72
N PRO A 10 24.85 7.58 4.63
CA PRO A 10 25.68 7.06 5.71
C PRO A 10 24.89 6.03 6.52
N ILE A 11 25.55 4.94 6.91
CA ILE A 11 24.97 3.90 7.77
C ILE A 11 24.70 4.55 9.14
N VAL A 12 23.46 5.02 9.32
CA VAL A 12 22.98 5.37 10.66
C VAL A 12 22.45 4.07 11.26
N VAL A 13 23.16 3.55 12.25
CA VAL A 13 22.69 2.43 13.06
C VAL A 13 21.51 2.95 13.88
N VAL A 14 20.30 2.85 13.34
CA VAL A 14 19.08 3.01 14.12
C VAL A 14 19.05 1.82 15.07
N LYS A 15 19.17 2.07 16.39
CA LYS A 15 18.99 0.99 17.38
C LYS A 15 17.58 0.42 17.16
N PRO A 16 17.47 -0.88 16.84
CA PRO A 16 16.18 -1.48 16.63
C PRO A 16 15.36 -1.40 17.93
N ILE A 17 14.07 -1.13 17.80
CA ILE A 17 13.14 -1.23 18.93
C ILE A 17 13.03 -2.73 19.24
N PRO A 18 13.36 -3.17 20.46
CA PRO A 18 13.28 -4.59 20.80
C PRO A 18 11.83 -5.08 20.67
N PRO A 19 11.60 -6.33 20.23
CA PRO A 19 10.25 -6.89 20.03
C PRO A 19 9.35 -6.85 21.28
N LYS A 20 9.94 -6.70 22.48
CA LYS A 20 9.21 -6.56 23.74
C LYS A 20 8.59 -5.18 23.96
N GLU A 21 9.00 -4.19 23.19
CA GLU A 21 8.42 -2.84 23.16
C GLU A 21 7.58 -2.67 21.90
N TRP A 22 6.68 -3.63 21.66
CA TRP A 22 5.60 -3.46 20.72
C TRP A 22 4.73 -2.30 21.22
N ILE A 23 4.96 -1.12 20.68
CA ILE A 23 4.07 0.02 20.92
C ILE A 23 2.87 -0.25 20.02
N PRO A 24 1.69 -0.58 20.57
CA PRO A 24 0.48 -0.53 19.78
C PRO A 24 0.39 0.93 19.32
N VAL A 25 0.48 1.15 18.01
CA VAL A 25 -0.12 2.35 17.44
C VAL A 25 -1.56 2.31 17.92
N GLU A 26 -2.00 3.35 18.62
CA GLU A 26 -3.35 3.46 19.19
C GLU A 26 -4.32 2.82 18.22
N GLU A 27 -5.12 1.87 18.68
CA GLU A 27 -6.02 1.05 17.89
C GLU A 27 -6.85 1.99 17.02
N ILE A 28 -6.40 2.19 15.77
CA ILE A 28 -7.29 2.68 14.74
C ILE A 28 -8.29 1.55 14.63
N GLU A 29 -9.50 1.73 15.16
CA GLU A 29 -10.59 0.77 15.03
C GLU A 29 -10.78 0.53 13.55
N MET A 30 -10.22 -0.59 13.06
CA MET A 30 -10.29 -0.96 11.66
C MET A 30 -11.61 -1.71 11.46
N GLU A 31 -12.62 -1.02 10.97
CA GLU A 31 -13.85 -1.62 10.45
C GLU A 31 -13.63 -2.39 9.14
N GLY A 32 -12.40 -2.84 8.89
CA GLY A 32 -12.03 -3.61 7.71
C GLY A 32 -12.49 -5.06 7.83
N ARG A 33 -13.39 -5.52 6.96
CA ARG A 33 -13.63 -6.96 6.78
C ARG A 33 -12.37 -7.60 6.23
N LEU A 34 -11.84 -8.59 6.94
CA LEU A 34 -10.85 -9.51 6.39
C LEU A 34 -11.50 -10.25 5.21
N ASN A 35 -10.94 -10.13 4.03
CA ASN A 35 -11.38 -10.84 2.82
C ASN A 35 -10.84 -12.28 2.74
N THR A 36 -10.12 -12.72 3.77
CA THR A 36 -9.48 -14.03 3.87
C THR A 36 -9.57 -14.53 5.30
N ASP A 37 -9.87 -15.81 5.49
CA ASP A 37 -9.92 -16.43 6.80
C ASP A 37 -8.63 -16.28 7.56
N LEU A 38 -8.72 -15.96 8.84
CA LEU A 38 -7.58 -15.73 9.71
C LEU A 38 -6.63 -16.94 9.78
N GLU A 39 -7.15 -18.16 9.74
CA GLU A 39 -6.35 -19.38 9.72
C GLU A 39 -5.47 -19.46 8.47
N ILE A 40 -6.00 -19.05 7.31
CA ILE A 40 -5.25 -18.97 6.05
C ILE A 40 -4.16 -17.91 6.17
N VAL A 41 -4.50 -16.72 6.69
CA VAL A 41 -3.53 -15.65 6.92
C VAL A 41 -2.37 -16.13 7.81
N ARG A 42 -2.68 -16.77 8.95
CA ARG A 42 -1.67 -17.32 9.86
C ARG A 42 -0.81 -18.42 9.21
N ALA A 43 -1.44 -19.30 8.43
CA ALA A 43 -0.72 -20.34 7.69
C ALA A 43 0.25 -19.75 6.67
N ASN A 44 -0.19 -18.75 5.90
CA ASN A 44 0.66 -18.02 4.95
C ASN A 44 1.85 -17.35 5.66
N VAL A 45 1.60 -16.61 6.75
CA VAL A 45 2.67 -15.98 7.52
C VAL A 45 3.66 -17.00 8.02
N SER A 46 3.19 -18.11 8.64
CA SER A 46 4.03 -19.18 9.19
C SER A 46 4.89 -19.88 8.13
N ALA A 47 4.40 -19.95 6.89
CA ALA A 47 5.17 -20.48 5.76
C ALA A 47 6.21 -19.46 5.27
N ASN A 48 5.78 -18.21 5.08
CA ASN A 48 6.59 -17.20 4.39
C ASN A 48 7.76 -16.67 5.24
N VAL A 49 7.62 -16.57 6.57
CA VAL A 49 8.71 -16.14 7.46
C VAL A 49 9.92 -17.09 7.42
N LYS A 50 9.72 -18.34 7.00
CA LYS A 50 10.77 -19.39 6.88
C LYS A 50 11.51 -19.36 5.54
N LEU A 51 11.11 -18.53 4.59
CA LEU A 51 11.70 -18.47 3.25
C LEU A 51 13.11 -17.88 3.22
N GLY A 52 13.55 -17.23 4.31
CA GLY A 52 14.85 -16.56 4.38
C GLY A 52 14.93 -15.36 3.44
N ILE A 53 13.82 -14.68 3.23
CA ILE A 53 13.72 -13.42 2.46
C ILE A 53 14.09 -12.27 3.36
N GLN A 54 14.79 -11.28 2.82
CA GLN A 54 15.17 -10.09 3.57
C GLN A 54 13.94 -9.32 4.04
N GLN A 55 13.86 -9.02 5.35
CA GLN A 55 12.81 -8.20 5.92
C GLN A 55 12.98 -6.73 5.51
N ALA A 56 11.89 -6.06 5.16
CA ALA A 56 11.86 -4.60 5.05
C ALA A 56 12.14 -3.98 6.43
N GLN A 57 13.05 -3.03 6.49
CA GLN A 57 13.55 -2.45 7.74
C GLN A 57 13.45 -0.92 7.71
N PRO A 58 13.37 -0.25 8.88
CA PRO A 58 13.44 1.19 8.95
C PRO A 58 14.70 1.74 8.27
N TYR A 59 14.53 2.83 7.54
CA TYR A 59 15.61 3.52 6.86
C TYR A 59 15.62 5.02 7.25
N PRO A 60 16.78 5.68 7.28
CA PRO A 60 16.85 7.10 7.55
C PRO A 60 15.98 7.91 6.57
N THR A 61 15.32 8.94 7.11
CA THR A 61 14.52 9.86 6.28
C THR A 61 15.36 10.49 5.19
N ASN A 62 14.82 10.57 3.99
CA ASN A 62 15.46 11.11 2.81
C ASN A 62 14.50 12.03 2.04
N ASP A 63 15.03 12.76 1.04
CA ASP A 63 14.28 13.72 0.23
C ASP A 63 13.83 13.13 -1.13
N ILE A 64 13.96 11.83 -1.31
CA ILE A 64 13.51 11.16 -2.54
C ILE A 64 11.99 11.15 -2.57
N GLU A 65 11.42 11.56 -3.69
CA GLU A 65 9.98 11.52 -3.92
C GLU A 65 9.55 10.14 -4.42
N VAL A 66 8.39 9.70 -3.96
CA VAL A 66 7.80 8.42 -4.35
C VAL A 66 6.36 8.62 -4.82
N MET A 67 6.00 8.00 -5.93
CA MET A 67 4.61 7.88 -6.35
C MET A 67 4.09 6.47 -6.09
N LEU A 68 2.96 6.39 -5.39
CA LEU A 68 2.18 5.18 -5.14
C LEU A 68 1.05 5.12 -6.16
N VAL A 69 1.04 4.10 -6.99
CA VAL A 69 0.09 3.99 -8.10
C VAL A 69 -0.82 2.79 -7.87
N GLY A 70 -2.09 3.07 -7.61
CA GLY A 70 -3.18 2.10 -7.53
C GLY A 70 -3.90 1.93 -8.88
N GLY A 71 -4.96 1.14 -8.89
CA GLY A 71 -5.65 0.75 -10.12
C GLY A 71 -7.01 1.42 -10.33
N ALA A 72 -7.36 2.48 -9.60
CA ALA A 72 -8.66 3.15 -9.74
C ALA A 72 -8.81 3.88 -11.09
N PRO A 73 -10.03 4.24 -11.49
CA PRO A 73 -10.33 4.76 -12.83
C PRO A 73 -9.52 5.98 -13.25
N SER A 74 -9.23 6.91 -12.32
CA SER A 74 -8.43 8.11 -12.62
C SER A 74 -7.04 7.80 -13.17
N LEU A 75 -6.49 6.61 -12.89
CA LEU A 75 -5.17 6.20 -13.35
C LEU A 75 -4.99 6.34 -14.87
N ALA A 76 -6.02 6.03 -15.65
CA ALA A 76 -5.95 6.11 -17.11
C ALA A 76 -5.74 7.55 -17.62
N GLN A 77 -6.22 8.54 -16.86
CA GLN A 77 -6.11 9.97 -17.20
C GLN A 77 -4.73 10.53 -16.80
N ASP A 78 -4.06 9.92 -15.82
CA ASP A 78 -2.82 10.43 -15.22
C ASP A 78 -1.53 9.85 -15.80
N ILE A 79 -1.61 8.99 -16.81
CA ILE A 79 -0.47 8.27 -17.41
C ILE A 79 0.67 9.21 -17.81
N GLU A 80 0.37 10.33 -18.44
CA GLU A 80 1.41 11.27 -18.88
C GLU A 80 2.03 12.03 -17.71
N THR A 81 1.26 12.33 -16.66
CA THR A 81 1.77 12.92 -15.42
C THR A 81 2.71 11.95 -14.71
N ILE A 82 2.31 10.68 -14.58
CA ILE A 82 3.16 9.61 -14.00
C ILE A 82 4.46 9.46 -14.78
N ARG A 83 4.38 9.45 -16.11
CA ARG A 83 5.55 9.38 -16.99
C ARG A 83 6.49 10.57 -16.80
N ALA A 84 5.93 11.78 -16.71
CA ALA A 84 6.71 12.99 -16.50
C ALA A 84 7.45 12.98 -15.16
N LEU A 85 6.77 12.64 -14.07
CA LEU A 85 7.38 12.51 -12.74
C LEU A 85 8.45 11.40 -12.71
N ARG A 86 8.17 10.26 -13.35
CA ARG A 86 9.14 9.16 -13.47
C ARG A 86 10.44 9.61 -14.15
N ASN A 87 10.33 10.40 -15.24
CA ASN A 87 11.46 10.96 -15.96
C ASN A 87 12.24 12.01 -15.14
N GLN A 88 11.60 12.67 -14.19
CA GLN A 88 12.23 13.57 -13.22
C GLN A 88 12.94 12.82 -12.08
N GLY A 89 12.86 11.49 -12.03
CA GLY A 89 13.53 10.65 -11.05
C GLY A 89 12.67 10.22 -9.85
N VAL A 90 11.39 10.60 -9.81
CA VAL A 90 10.45 10.14 -8.78
C VAL A 90 10.33 8.61 -8.85
N LYS A 91 10.38 7.93 -7.71
CA LYS A 91 10.32 6.47 -7.65
C LYS A 91 8.89 6.00 -7.84
N LEU A 92 8.66 5.16 -8.85
CA LEU A 92 7.36 4.57 -9.13
C LEU A 92 7.17 3.28 -8.34
N VAL A 93 6.14 3.22 -7.51
CA VAL A 93 5.72 2.05 -6.73
C VAL A 93 4.30 1.66 -7.14
N CYS A 94 4.14 0.50 -7.71
CA CYS A 94 2.85 -0.02 -8.13
C CYS A 94 2.20 -0.85 -7.02
N LEU A 95 0.90 -0.65 -6.82
CA LEU A 95 0.07 -1.34 -5.85
C LEU A 95 -0.74 -2.42 -6.57
N ASN A 96 -0.52 -3.70 -6.22
CA ASN A 96 -1.18 -4.84 -6.85
C ASN A 96 -1.09 -4.80 -8.39
N ASN A 97 -2.22 -4.97 -9.09
CA ASN A 97 -2.28 -5.07 -10.55
C ASN A 97 -1.98 -3.76 -11.32
N ALA A 98 -1.89 -2.61 -10.66
CA ALA A 98 -1.39 -1.39 -11.31
C ALA A 98 0.03 -1.58 -11.87
N TYR A 99 0.76 -2.58 -11.39
CA TYR A 99 2.04 -3.01 -11.91
C TYR A 99 1.97 -3.41 -13.39
N GLN A 100 1.06 -4.32 -13.75
CA GLN A 100 0.88 -4.74 -15.14
C GLN A 100 0.40 -3.59 -16.02
N PHE A 101 -0.54 -2.78 -15.51
CA PHE A 101 -1.01 -1.60 -16.23
C PHE A 101 0.12 -0.62 -16.58
N CYS A 102 1.03 -0.34 -15.64
CA CYS A 102 2.20 0.51 -15.92
C CYS A 102 3.12 -0.12 -16.97
N LEU A 103 3.38 -1.43 -16.90
CA LEU A 103 4.20 -2.13 -17.90
C LEU A 103 3.59 -2.04 -19.30
N ASP A 104 2.28 -2.24 -19.43
CA ASP A 104 1.56 -2.17 -20.69
C ASP A 104 1.62 -0.77 -21.33
N HIS A 105 1.80 0.28 -20.49
CA HIS A 105 2.01 1.65 -20.93
C HIS A 105 3.50 2.04 -21.07
N GLY A 106 4.41 1.06 -20.98
CA GLY A 106 5.86 1.28 -21.11
C GLY A 106 6.48 2.11 -19.97
N ILE A 107 5.85 2.12 -18.79
CA ILE A 107 6.37 2.81 -17.61
C ILE A 107 6.92 1.76 -16.63
N MET A 108 8.26 1.75 -16.44
CA MET A 108 8.94 0.74 -15.64
C MET A 108 8.86 1.06 -14.15
N PRO A 109 8.23 0.21 -13.31
CA PRO A 109 8.17 0.40 -11.87
C PRO A 109 9.55 0.26 -11.20
N SER A 110 9.77 1.06 -10.16
CA SER A 110 10.92 0.89 -9.24
C SER A 110 10.61 -0.15 -8.17
N ALA A 111 9.35 -0.26 -7.79
CA ALA A 111 8.90 -1.26 -6.83
C ALA A 111 7.44 -1.65 -7.03
N MET A 112 7.05 -2.76 -6.40
CA MET A 112 5.69 -3.25 -6.33
C MET A 112 5.36 -3.61 -4.87
N VAL A 113 4.11 -3.38 -4.45
CA VAL A 113 3.61 -3.78 -3.12
C VAL A 113 2.39 -4.67 -3.26
N ILE A 114 2.38 -5.78 -2.55
CA ILE A 114 1.21 -6.67 -2.41
C ILE A 114 0.97 -6.94 -0.92
N VAL A 115 -0.30 -6.92 -0.51
CA VAL A 115 -0.71 -7.20 0.86
C VAL A 115 -1.77 -8.30 0.96
N ASP A 116 -2.54 -8.50 -0.08
CA ASP A 116 -3.70 -9.40 -0.11
C ASP A 116 -3.27 -10.88 -0.02
N ALA A 117 -3.91 -11.62 0.89
CA ALA A 117 -3.58 -13.01 1.21
C ALA A 117 -4.13 -14.03 0.19
N ARG A 118 -5.01 -13.63 -0.72
CA ARG A 118 -5.69 -14.54 -1.65
C ARG A 118 -4.74 -15.10 -2.72
N PRO A 119 -4.85 -16.41 -3.06
CA PRO A 119 -3.91 -17.09 -3.97
C PRO A 119 -3.86 -16.48 -5.38
N PHE A 120 -4.96 -15.93 -5.87
CA PHE A 120 -5.00 -15.38 -7.23
C PHE A 120 -4.04 -14.19 -7.44
N ASN A 121 -3.55 -13.56 -6.37
CA ASN A 121 -2.60 -12.44 -6.47
C ASN A 121 -1.25 -12.86 -7.06
N ALA A 122 -0.95 -14.16 -7.12
CA ALA A 122 0.22 -14.68 -7.83
C ALA A 122 0.22 -14.34 -9.33
N ARG A 123 -0.94 -13.96 -9.91
CA ARG A 123 -1.04 -13.44 -11.28
C ARG A 123 -0.38 -12.07 -11.46
N PHE A 124 -0.31 -11.28 -10.41
CA PHE A 124 0.25 -9.92 -10.49
C PHE A 124 1.78 -9.90 -10.65
N VAL A 125 2.44 -11.03 -10.39
CA VAL A 125 3.90 -11.18 -10.47
C VAL A 125 4.34 -12.13 -11.59
N GLU A 126 3.56 -12.25 -12.66
CA GLU A 126 3.93 -13.07 -13.81
C GLU A 126 5.05 -12.44 -14.65
N ASN A 127 5.10 -11.11 -14.70
CA ASN A 127 6.10 -10.34 -15.43
C ASN A 127 7.12 -9.74 -14.46
N VAL A 128 8.14 -10.52 -14.09
CA VAL A 128 9.23 -10.04 -13.22
C VAL A 128 10.23 -9.22 -14.04
N ILE A 129 10.59 -8.02 -13.54
CA ILE A 129 11.60 -7.18 -14.17
C ILE A 129 12.84 -7.00 -13.27
N PRO A 130 14.06 -6.98 -13.82
CA PRO A 130 15.30 -7.01 -13.04
C PRO A 130 15.50 -5.83 -12.09
N GLU A 131 15.01 -4.66 -12.43
CA GLU A 131 15.22 -3.41 -11.67
C GLU A 131 14.14 -3.16 -10.61
N CYS A 132 13.05 -3.94 -10.61
CA CYS A 132 11.94 -3.77 -9.67
C CYS A 132 12.25 -4.44 -8.32
N LYS A 133 11.85 -3.79 -7.23
CA LYS A 133 11.85 -4.35 -5.89
C LYS A 133 10.43 -4.77 -5.48
N TYR A 134 10.30 -5.96 -4.94
CA TYR A 134 9.00 -6.56 -4.61
C TYR A 134 8.82 -6.57 -3.10
N PHE A 135 7.96 -5.70 -2.59
CA PHE A 135 7.58 -5.63 -1.18
C PHE A 135 6.32 -6.45 -0.96
N ILE A 136 6.48 -7.66 -0.48
CA ILE A 136 5.38 -8.63 -0.33
C ILE A 136 5.08 -8.83 1.15
N ALA A 137 3.81 -8.63 1.53
CA ALA A 137 3.41 -8.87 2.91
C ALA A 137 3.52 -10.34 3.29
N SER A 138 3.93 -10.63 4.51
CA SER A 138 4.07 -12.01 4.99
C SER A 138 2.77 -12.81 4.93
N GLN A 139 1.63 -12.14 4.93
CA GLN A 139 0.30 -12.76 4.81
C GLN A 139 -0.09 -13.17 3.39
N CYS A 140 0.65 -12.72 2.36
CA CYS A 140 0.36 -13.12 0.98
C CYS A 140 0.50 -14.63 0.78
N ASP A 141 -0.23 -15.17 -0.19
CA ASP A 141 -0.10 -16.58 -0.56
C ASP A 141 1.35 -16.93 -0.91
N PRO A 142 1.89 -18.08 -0.43
CA PRO A 142 3.25 -18.51 -0.73
C PRO A 142 3.56 -18.60 -2.24
N GLY A 143 2.54 -18.82 -3.09
CA GLY A 143 2.67 -18.82 -4.54
C GLY A 143 3.12 -17.48 -5.13
N VAL A 144 2.88 -16.36 -4.43
CA VAL A 144 3.42 -15.04 -4.83
C VAL A 144 4.94 -15.03 -4.65
N PHE A 145 5.43 -15.47 -3.49
CA PHE A 145 6.86 -15.53 -3.21
C PHE A 145 7.61 -16.50 -4.11
N ALA A 146 6.98 -17.63 -4.45
CA ALA A 146 7.58 -18.67 -5.29
C ALA A 146 7.93 -18.19 -6.71
N LYS A 147 7.27 -17.13 -7.20
CA LYS A 147 7.50 -16.55 -8.54
C LYS A 147 8.56 -15.45 -8.54
N LEU A 148 9.00 -14.97 -7.38
CA LEU A 148 9.86 -13.80 -7.28
C LEU A 148 11.32 -14.15 -6.92
N PRO A 149 12.31 -13.44 -7.50
CA PRO A 149 13.71 -13.62 -7.13
C PRO A 149 13.94 -13.10 -5.70
N LYS A 150 14.59 -13.92 -4.85
CA LYS A 150 14.84 -13.57 -3.44
C LYS A 150 15.59 -12.26 -3.26
N GLU A 151 16.58 -12.02 -4.11
CA GLU A 151 17.44 -10.83 -4.08
C GLU A 151 16.73 -9.53 -4.42
N GLN A 152 15.55 -9.61 -5.02
CA GLN A 152 14.70 -8.45 -5.35
C GLN A 152 13.47 -8.36 -4.43
N THR A 153 13.23 -9.36 -3.60
CA THR A 153 12.03 -9.48 -2.75
C THR A 153 12.34 -9.09 -1.32
N TYR A 154 11.45 -8.31 -0.75
CA TYR A 154 11.47 -7.88 0.64
C TYR A 154 10.15 -8.30 1.30
N ILE A 155 10.25 -9.12 2.35
CA ILE A 155 9.10 -9.48 3.16
C ILE A 155 8.83 -8.34 4.16
N TRP A 156 7.58 -7.97 4.31
CA TRP A 156 7.14 -7.03 5.32
C TRP A 156 5.91 -7.58 6.07
N HIS A 157 5.62 -7.05 7.24
CA HIS A 157 4.60 -7.59 8.12
C HIS A 157 3.57 -6.53 8.44
N THR A 158 2.28 -6.91 8.40
CA THR A 158 1.21 -6.05 8.90
C THR A 158 1.24 -6.03 10.43
N SER A 159 0.91 -4.87 11.02
CA SER A 159 0.67 -4.78 12.46
C SER A 159 -0.71 -5.36 12.75
N ALA A 160 -0.74 -6.65 13.09
CA ALA A 160 -1.96 -7.40 13.40
C ALA A 160 -1.67 -8.34 14.58
N GLU A 161 -2.52 -8.29 15.61
CA GLU A 161 -2.32 -9.08 16.84
C GLU A 161 -2.36 -10.58 16.55
N GLU A 162 -3.16 -10.98 15.56
CA GLU A 162 -3.40 -12.36 15.18
C GLU A 162 -2.17 -13.10 14.62
N ILE A 163 -1.17 -12.38 14.17
CA ILE A 163 0.09 -12.94 13.65
C ILE A 163 1.31 -12.62 14.50
N ARG A 164 1.11 -11.86 15.57
CA ARG A 164 2.20 -11.34 16.42
C ARG A 164 3.09 -12.44 17.00
N ASP A 165 2.49 -13.49 17.54
CA ASP A 165 3.19 -14.64 18.10
C ASP A 165 4.11 -15.29 17.07
N VAL A 166 3.60 -15.53 15.83
CA VAL A 166 4.38 -16.10 14.75
C VAL A 166 5.58 -15.20 14.39
N LEU A 167 5.39 -13.88 14.39
CA LEU A 167 6.48 -12.95 14.08
C LEU A 167 7.55 -12.97 15.19
N LEU A 168 7.15 -12.95 16.46
CA LEU A 168 8.06 -12.95 17.59
C LEU A 168 8.87 -14.26 17.72
N GLU A 169 8.31 -15.39 17.27
CA GLU A 169 9.01 -16.67 17.22
C GLU A 169 10.08 -16.75 16.12
N ASN A 170 9.92 -15.98 15.03
CA ASN A 170 10.78 -16.12 13.84
C ASN A 170 11.73 -14.95 13.62
N TYR A 171 11.53 -13.81 14.27
CA TYR A 171 12.39 -12.62 14.14
C TYR A 171 12.87 -12.13 15.51
N GLU A 172 14.16 -11.95 15.65
CA GLU A 172 14.76 -11.27 16.80
C GLU A 172 14.33 -9.78 16.82
N LEU A 173 14.24 -9.19 15.65
CA LEU A 173 13.78 -7.83 15.40
C LEU A 173 12.73 -7.85 14.30
N CYS A 174 11.54 -7.38 14.61
CA CYS A 174 10.42 -7.30 13.69
C CYS A 174 9.94 -5.86 13.59
N TYR A 175 9.56 -5.45 12.38
CA TYR A 175 9.09 -4.09 12.07
C TYR A 175 7.69 -4.14 11.43
N PRO A 176 6.64 -4.37 12.23
CA PRO A 176 5.29 -4.41 11.69
C PRO A 176 4.83 -3.03 11.23
N VAL A 177 4.14 -3.03 10.11
CA VAL A 177 3.65 -1.82 9.44
C VAL A 177 2.19 -1.61 9.80
N PRO A 178 1.83 -0.51 10.47
CA PRO A 178 0.45 -0.15 10.73
C PRO A 178 -0.27 0.23 9.42
N GLY A 179 -1.55 0.50 9.48
CA GLY A 179 -2.34 1.03 8.36
C GLY A 179 -3.68 0.34 8.21
N GLY A 180 -4.44 0.78 7.20
CA GLY A 180 -5.82 0.37 6.97
C GLY A 180 -6.00 -0.91 6.16
N SER A 181 -7.20 -1.07 5.63
CA SER A 181 -7.67 -2.28 4.93
C SER A 181 -7.15 -2.40 3.49
N THR A 182 -6.60 -1.32 2.91
CA THR A 182 -6.12 -1.34 1.51
C THR A 182 -4.61 -1.41 1.41
N VAL A 183 -4.12 -1.83 0.24
CA VAL A 183 -2.70 -1.80 -0.08
C VAL A 183 -2.12 -0.38 -0.02
N LEU A 184 -2.87 0.67 -0.41
CA LEU A 184 -2.44 2.07 -0.28
C LEU A 184 -2.20 2.44 1.18
N LEU A 185 -3.19 2.18 2.04
CA LEU A 185 -3.16 2.52 3.46
C LEU A 185 -2.05 1.77 4.23
N ARG A 186 -1.52 0.70 3.66
CA ARG A 186 -0.33 -0.03 4.15
C ARG A 186 0.95 0.46 3.48
N ALA A 187 0.90 0.81 2.19
CA ALA A 187 2.09 1.26 1.46
C ALA A 187 2.62 2.62 1.96
N ILE A 188 1.73 3.56 2.33
CA ILE A 188 2.16 4.85 2.90
C ILE A 188 3.03 4.64 4.15
N PRO A 189 2.57 3.98 5.22
CA PRO A 189 3.41 3.71 6.39
C PRO A 189 4.65 2.86 6.08
N LEU A 190 4.54 1.87 5.19
CA LEU A 190 5.68 1.07 4.77
C LEU A 190 6.79 1.94 4.16
N PHE A 191 6.45 2.78 3.19
CA PHE A 191 7.42 3.66 2.54
C PHE A 191 7.89 4.79 3.46
N ARG A 192 7.04 5.24 4.40
CA ARG A 192 7.48 6.15 5.47
C ARG A 192 8.52 5.48 6.38
N MET A 193 8.34 4.23 6.75
CA MET A 193 9.32 3.42 7.47
C MET A 193 10.62 3.27 6.66
N LEU A 194 10.52 3.12 5.35
CA LEU A 194 11.67 3.09 4.43
C LEU A 194 12.33 4.46 4.21
N GLY A 195 11.89 5.52 4.92
CA GLY A 195 12.54 6.84 4.93
C GLY A 195 11.95 7.86 3.97
N PHE A 196 10.96 7.51 3.15
CA PHE A 196 10.31 8.48 2.25
C PHE A 196 9.37 9.39 3.04
N LYS A 197 9.31 10.67 2.66
CA LYS A 197 8.40 11.66 3.27
C LYS A 197 7.55 12.44 2.25
N ARG A 198 7.83 12.32 0.95
CA ARG A 198 7.08 12.99 -0.12
C ARG A 198 6.42 11.97 -1.00
N PHE A 199 5.09 12.00 -1.03
CA PHE A 199 4.24 11.03 -1.69
C PHE A 199 3.34 11.68 -2.73
N HIS A 200 3.34 11.15 -3.95
CA HIS A 200 2.33 11.36 -4.97
C HIS A 200 1.47 10.11 -5.06
N VAL A 201 0.16 10.22 -5.02
CA VAL A 201 -0.76 9.08 -5.04
C VAL A 201 -1.68 9.18 -6.25
N PHE A 202 -1.61 8.18 -7.12
CA PHE A 202 -2.40 8.06 -8.34
C PHE A 202 -3.27 6.81 -8.33
N GLY A 203 -4.44 6.86 -8.98
CA GLY A 203 -5.30 5.69 -9.13
C GLY A 203 -5.75 5.08 -7.81
N CYS A 204 -6.03 5.91 -6.80
CA CYS A 204 -6.51 5.50 -5.47
C CYS A 204 -7.71 6.36 -5.08
N ASP A 205 -8.79 6.25 -5.85
CA ASP A 205 -9.92 7.18 -5.85
C ASP A 205 -10.87 6.98 -4.67
N SER A 206 -11.04 5.74 -4.20
CA SER A 206 -12.08 5.32 -3.24
C SER A 206 -13.49 5.75 -3.65
N CYS A 207 -13.75 5.86 -4.95
CA CYS A 207 -15.05 6.08 -5.54
C CYS A 207 -15.12 5.45 -6.94
N LEU A 208 -16.34 5.38 -7.48
CA LEU A 208 -16.60 4.93 -8.84
C LEU A 208 -16.49 6.09 -9.83
N GLU A 209 -16.04 5.82 -11.04
CA GLU A 209 -16.13 6.70 -12.20
C GLU A 209 -16.86 5.95 -13.32
N ASP A 210 -17.97 6.48 -13.80
CA ASP A 210 -18.84 5.84 -14.80
C ASP A 210 -19.24 4.39 -14.44
N GLY A 211 -19.41 4.11 -13.15
CA GLY A 211 -19.74 2.79 -12.62
C GLY A 211 -18.56 1.82 -12.51
N ALA A 212 -17.37 2.20 -12.95
CA ALA A 212 -16.16 1.39 -12.82
C ALA A 212 -15.42 1.70 -11.52
N HIS A 213 -14.76 0.69 -10.94
CA HIS A 213 -13.90 0.84 -9.77
C HIS A 213 -12.40 0.62 -10.09
N HIS A 214 -12.07 0.23 -11.33
CA HIS A 214 -10.70 0.10 -11.82
C HIS A 214 -10.55 0.65 -13.24
N ALA A 215 -9.35 1.10 -13.57
CA ALA A 215 -8.97 1.53 -14.92
C ALA A 215 -8.82 0.37 -15.92
N TYR A 216 -8.90 -0.88 -15.44
CA TYR A 216 -8.78 -2.12 -16.20
C TYR A 216 -9.78 -3.15 -15.69
N SER A 217 -10.07 -4.18 -16.49
CA SER A 217 -11.02 -5.22 -16.10
C SER A 217 -10.55 -6.00 -14.87
N GLN A 218 -11.32 -5.90 -13.81
CA GLN A 218 -11.13 -6.65 -12.56
C GLN A 218 -12.49 -6.97 -11.96
N PRO A 219 -13.03 -8.19 -12.17
CA PRO A 219 -14.40 -8.54 -11.82
C PRO A 219 -14.65 -8.71 -10.31
N GLU A 220 -13.58 -8.78 -9.52
CA GLU A 220 -13.72 -8.90 -8.08
C GLU A 220 -14.38 -7.64 -7.51
N ASN A 221 -15.53 -7.80 -6.83
CA ASN A 221 -16.37 -6.77 -6.19
C ASN A 221 -17.36 -6.01 -7.11
N ASP A 222 -17.60 -6.44 -8.35
CA ASP A 222 -18.51 -5.76 -9.29
C ASP A 222 -19.98 -5.73 -8.81
N GLU A 223 -20.44 -6.70 -7.99
CA GLU A 223 -21.83 -6.85 -7.57
C GLU A 223 -22.13 -6.22 -6.19
N GLN A 224 -21.48 -5.13 -5.85
CA GLN A 224 -21.71 -4.45 -4.56
C GLN A 224 -22.72 -3.31 -4.70
N PRO A 225 -23.51 -3.00 -3.64
CA PRO A 225 -24.39 -1.84 -3.64
C PRO A 225 -23.59 -0.55 -3.86
N VAL A 226 -24.24 0.41 -4.51
CA VAL A 226 -23.66 1.74 -4.78
C VAL A 226 -24.43 2.77 -3.97
N ILE A 227 -23.72 3.61 -3.24
CA ILE A 227 -24.27 4.68 -2.42
C ILE A 227 -23.64 6.02 -2.80
N PRO A 228 -24.39 7.13 -2.80
CA PRO A 228 -23.84 8.47 -2.93
C PRO A 228 -23.15 8.91 -1.62
N VAL A 229 -22.02 9.58 -1.77
CA VAL A 229 -21.25 10.15 -0.66
C VAL A 229 -20.89 11.59 -0.98
N ARG A 230 -21.14 12.51 -0.07
CA ARG A 230 -20.81 13.93 -0.26
C ARG A 230 -19.63 14.35 0.61
N VAL A 231 -18.72 15.12 0.01
CA VAL A 231 -17.64 15.80 0.73
C VAL A 231 -17.59 17.26 0.27
N GLY A 232 -18.02 18.16 1.13
CA GLY A 232 -18.21 19.58 0.80
C GLY A 232 -19.30 19.77 -0.27
N ASP A 233 -18.93 20.35 -1.40
CA ASP A 233 -19.81 20.60 -2.55
C ASP A 233 -19.80 19.51 -3.61
N LYS A 234 -19.03 18.45 -3.42
CA LYS A 234 -18.88 17.36 -4.38
C LYS A 234 -19.53 16.06 -3.91
N GLU A 235 -20.16 15.38 -4.85
CA GLU A 235 -20.78 14.07 -4.67
C GLU A 235 -20.01 13.00 -5.44
N PHE A 236 -19.88 11.82 -4.82
CA PHE A 236 -19.18 10.66 -5.34
C PHE A 236 -20.07 9.44 -5.21
N MET A 237 -20.03 8.55 -6.22
CA MET A 237 -20.67 7.23 -6.13
C MET A 237 -19.66 6.24 -5.58
N CYS A 238 -20.03 5.53 -4.51
CA CYS A 238 -19.12 4.63 -3.80
C CYS A 238 -19.77 3.28 -3.50
N HIS A 239 -18.95 2.24 -3.39
CA HIS A 239 -19.36 1.07 -2.63
C HIS A 239 -19.15 1.32 -1.13
N PRO A 240 -19.90 0.67 -0.21
CA PRO A 240 -19.75 0.87 1.24
C PRO A 240 -18.32 0.68 1.75
N TRP A 241 -17.58 -0.30 1.19
CA TRP A 241 -16.20 -0.53 1.56
C TRP A 241 -15.24 0.61 1.14
N MET A 242 -15.55 1.37 0.08
CA MET A 242 -14.79 2.55 -0.33
C MET A 242 -14.93 3.69 0.69
N VAL A 243 -16.12 3.82 1.30
CA VAL A 243 -16.37 4.80 2.38
C VAL A 243 -15.56 4.43 3.63
N SER A 244 -15.53 3.15 4.00
CA SER A 244 -14.67 2.69 5.11
C SER A 244 -13.20 3.00 4.85
N GLN A 245 -12.71 2.76 3.64
CA GLN A 245 -11.35 3.12 3.25
C GLN A 245 -11.08 4.63 3.31
N ALA A 246 -12.04 5.45 2.92
CA ALA A 246 -11.93 6.91 3.02
C ALA A 246 -11.84 7.37 4.48
N ARG A 247 -12.60 6.75 5.39
CA ARG A 247 -12.50 7.00 6.84
C ARG A 247 -11.14 6.60 7.40
N GLU A 248 -10.65 5.41 7.06
CA GLU A 248 -9.30 4.97 7.44
C GLU A 248 -8.20 5.88 6.89
N PHE A 249 -8.40 6.43 5.67
CA PHE A 249 -7.48 7.40 5.09
C PHE A 249 -7.45 8.72 5.89
N ILE A 250 -8.59 9.22 6.33
CA ILE A 250 -8.68 10.42 7.19
C ILE A 250 -7.87 10.20 8.48
N ASP A 251 -8.05 9.04 9.12
CA ASP A 251 -7.31 8.71 10.33
C ASP A 251 -5.81 8.61 10.08
N LEU A 252 -5.41 7.95 9.00
CA LEU A 252 -4.01 7.85 8.61
C LEU A 252 -3.36 9.23 8.41
N VAL A 253 -4.03 10.12 7.68
CA VAL A 253 -3.55 11.49 7.45
C VAL A 253 -3.51 12.28 8.76
N GLY A 254 -4.53 12.12 9.62
CA GLY A 254 -4.55 12.73 10.95
C GLY A 254 -3.36 12.31 11.83
N CYS A 255 -2.97 11.04 11.77
CA CYS A 255 -1.84 10.52 12.54
C CYS A 255 -0.47 10.85 11.94
N MET A 256 -0.36 10.98 10.62
CA MET A 256 0.93 11.06 9.91
C MET A 256 1.17 12.38 9.17
N GLY A 257 0.20 13.28 9.09
CA GLY A 257 0.29 14.51 8.28
C GLY A 257 1.47 15.41 8.62
N ASP A 258 1.86 15.45 9.90
CA ASP A 258 2.99 16.29 10.36
C ASP A 258 4.37 15.74 9.93
N VAL A 259 4.46 14.47 9.50
CA VAL A 259 5.72 13.80 9.18
C VAL A 259 5.87 13.41 7.71
N MET A 260 4.89 13.79 6.88
CA MET A 260 4.91 13.53 5.44
C MET A 260 4.24 14.64 4.63
N GLU A 261 4.66 14.76 3.39
CA GLU A 261 4.02 15.58 2.36
C GLU A 261 3.25 14.62 1.43
N LEU A 262 1.94 14.87 1.25
CA LEU A 262 1.06 13.99 0.50
C LEU A 262 0.30 14.77 -0.56
N GLU A 263 0.42 14.36 -1.82
CA GLU A 263 -0.36 14.86 -2.94
C GLU A 263 -1.15 13.71 -3.58
N ILE A 264 -2.47 13.90 -3.72
CA ILE A 264 -3.36 12.88 -4.28
C ILE A 264 -3.99 13.39 -5.57
N TYR A 265 -4.01 12.53 -6.58
CA TYR A 265 -4.57 12.77 -7.89
C TYR A 265 -5.85 11.93 -8.06
N GLY A 266 -6.99 12.62 -8.21
CA GLY A 266 -8.27 11.97 -8.47
C GLY A 266 -9.10 11.55 -7.24
N GLY A 267 -10.38 11.34 -7.48
CA GLY A 267 -11.33 10.69 -6.61
C GLY A 267 -11.73 11.37 -5.30
N LEU A 268 -12.38 10.57 -4.46
CA LEU A 268 -12.85 10.97 -3.13
C LEU A 268 -11.69 11.30 -2.19
N LEU A 269 -10.58 10.53 -2.22
CA LEU A 269 -9.44 10.79 -1.32
C LEU A 269 -8.79 12.15 -1.58
N ARG A 270 -8.70 12.57 -2.86
CA ARG A 270 -8.24 13.92 -3.19
C ARG A 270 -9.14 14.99 -2.61
N GLN A 271 -10.47 14.81 -2.73
CA GLN A 271 -11.43 15.79 -2.21
C GLN A 271 -11.34 15.90 -0.68
N ILE A 272 -11.19 14.79 0.03
CA ILE A 272 -10.97 14.76 1.47
C ILE A 272 -9.72 15.57 1.84
N LEU A 273 -8.60 15.31 1.19
CA LEU A 273 -7.33 15.98 1.50
C LEU A 273 -7.42 17.50 1.23
N VAL A 274 -7.99 17.91 0.10
CA VAL A 274 -8.07 19.32 -0.31
C VAL A 274 -9.06 20.11 0.55
N SER A 275 -10.16 19.50 0.98
CA SER A 275 -11.16 20.14 1.83
C SER A 275 -10.78 20.15 3.32
N GLY A 276 -9.79 19.35 3.72
CA GLY A 276 -9.48 19.12 5.14
C GLY A 276 -10.63 18.43 5.88
N ALA A 277 -11.40 17.59 5.17
CA ALA A 277 -12.54 16.90 5.74
C ALA A 277 -12.11 15.91 6.82
N ASP A 278 -12.83 15.89 7.93
CA ASP A 278 -12.74 14.88 8.97
C ASP A 278 -13.80 13.77 8.76
N ARG A 279 -13.84 12.78 9.65
CA ARG A 279 -14.81 11.67 9.56
C ARG A 279 -16.28 12.15 9.55
N ALA A 280 -16.59 13.23 10.26
CA ALA A 280 -17.94 13.77 10.36
C ALA A 280 -18.38 14.49 9.07
N ALA A 281 -17.42 14.88 8.22
CA ALA A 281 -17.72 15.53 6.95
C ALA A 281 -18.07 14.54 5.82
N LEU A 282 -17.97 13.22 6.03
CA LEU A 282 -18.43 12.20 5.10
C LEU A 282 -19.93 11.94 5.33
N GLU A 283 -20.75 12.52 4.47
CA GLU A 283 -22.22 12.34 4.51
C GLU A 283 -22.62 11.20 3.54
N GLU A 284 -23.33 10.20 4.06
CA GLU A 284 -23.95 9.12 3.30
C GLU A 284 -25.45 9.43 3.11
N PHE A 285 -26.01 9.13 1.94
CA PHE A 285 -27.42 9.38 1.60
C PHE A 285 -28.17 8.07 1.32
#